data_44131e0806d4a5bda4b6469f639767fa
#
_entry.id   44131e0806d4a5bda4b6469f639767fa
#
_cell.length_a   1.000
_cell.length_b   1.000
_cell.length_c   1.000
_cell.angle_alpha   90.00
_cell.angle_beta   90.00
_cell.angle_gamma   90.00
#
_symmetry.space_group_name_H-M   'P 1'
#
loop_
_entity.id
_entity.type
_entity.pdbx_description
1 polymer ?
#
loop_
_entity_poly.entity_id
_entity_poly.type
_entity_poly.pdbx_seq_one_letter_code
_entity_poly.pdbx_strand_id
1 'polypeptide(L)'
;MSGGFSISRLPRIEFGAGALARLPALAGHYGKNALLITGAASLRRSPAWPALESGLHAAGIAWQRESISGEPSPQTVDAIARAYRDRHIDVVVGIGGGSVLDAAKAIAGLLRVTDSVMDYLEGVGPELPYRGPAVPFIAVPTTAGTGSEATKNAVLSVAGTAGFKKSFRAEQLVPEYALVDPDLLATCPPRLIAADGMDALTQLLESYVSIRSNPVTDALAWSGMQAARDSLLPWYEHRGDQGQARSGMAYAALLSGVCLAQTGLGSVHGLASPLGAFFPIPHGVVCGTLVAAATRMNIDAMLARDTDNPALDKYARVAELLCRREFATREQAWEALTGLLDDWTQRLDLPTLDHYGVRAADFAHIVAHSRGSSMKTNPVVLTDAEISTILQQRCPCT
;
A
#
# COMPACT_ATOMS: atom_id res chain seq x y z
N MET A 1 7.71 24.18 16.74
CA MET A 1 7.40 23.77 15.35
C MET A 1 8.63 23.11 14.80
N SER A 2 8.50 21.92 14.26
CA SER A 2 9.56 21.17 13.60
C SER A 2 10.16 21.98 12.44
N GLY A 3 11.42 21.69 12.09
CA GLY A 3 12.11 22.28 10.94
C GLY A 3 11.28 22.22 9.65
N GLY A 4 11.78 22.86 8.57
CA GLY A 4 11.09 22.89 7.29
C GLY A 4 10.84 21.49 6.72
N PHE A 5 9.73 21.29 6.00
CA PHE A 5 9.38 20.06 5.30
C PHE A 5 8.94 20.37 3.88
N SER A 6 8.92 19.35 3.02
CA SER A 6 8.40 19.44 1.66
C SER A 6 7.37 18.34 1.43
N ILE A 7 6.39 18.63 0.57
CA ILE A 7 5.41 17.65 0.10
C ILE A 7 5.69 17.40 -1.38
N SER A 8 5.97 16.15 -1.74
CA SER A 8 6.18 15.76 -3.13
C SER A 8 4.87 15.76 -3.91
N ARG A 9 4.96 15.66 -5.24
CA ARG A 9 3.81 15.62 -6.14
C ARG A 9 2.78 14.58 -5.68
N LEU A 10 1.50 14.98 -5.74
CA LEU A 10 0.35 14.11 -5.55
C LEU A 10 -0.49 14.06 -6.84
N PRO A 11 -1.27 13.01 -7.10
CA PRO A 11 -2.23 12.97 -8.19
C PRO A 11 -3.36 13.99 -7.96
N ARG A 12 -4.09 14.33 -9.03
CA ARG A 12 -5.44 14.85 -8.85
C ARG A 12 -6.35 13.76 -8.29
N ILE A 13 -7.06 14.05 -7.22
CA ILE A 13 -7.90 13.07 -6.53
C ILE A 13 -9.36 13.32 -6.93
N GLU A 14 -9.99 12.28 -7.50
CA GLU A 14 -11.42 12.22 -7.78
C GLU A 14 -12.01 11.11 -6.92
N PHE A 15 -12.78 11.46 -5.91
CA PHE A 15 -13.26 10.52 -4.89
C PHE A 15 -14.78 10.55 -4.79
N GLY A 16 -15.42 9.38 -4.75
CA GLY A 16 -16.84 9.21 -4.44
C GLY A 16 -17.48 8.05 -5.19
N ALA A 17 -18.63 7.61 -4.70
CA ALA A 17 -19.43 6.57 -5.34
C ALA A 17 -19.84 6.99 -6.76
N GLY A 18 -19.69 6.08 -7.73
CA GLY A 18 -19.94 6.36 -9.16
C GLY A 18 -18.84 7.18 -9.85
N ALA A 19 -17.72 7.47 -9.20
CA ALA A 19 -16.62 8.27 -9.80
C ALA A 19 -16.05 7.62 -11.08
N LEU A 20 -16.13 6.29 -11.22
CA LEU A 20 -15.68 5.58 -12.43
C LEU A 20 -16.31 6.13 -13.72
N ALA A 21 -17.53 6.67 -13.65
CA ALA A 21 -18.23 7.26 -14.80
C ALA A 21 -17.46 8.45 -15.43
N ARG A 22 -16.53 9.07 -14.68
CA ARG A 22 -15.68 10.16 -15.17
C ARG A 22 -14.50 9.68 -16.01
N LEU A 23 -14.12 8.39 -15.88
CA LEU A 23 -12.91 7.85 -16.52
C LEU A 23 -12.82 8.10 -18.02
N PRO A 24 -13.89 7.91 -18.84
CA PRO A 24 -13.81 8.19 -20.26
C PRO A 24 -13.44 9.64 -20.61
N ALA A 25 -14.01 10.60 -19.88
CA ALA A 25 -13.69 12.02 -20.07
C ALA A 25 -12.26 12.34 -19.65
N LEU A 26 -11.81 11.80 -18.50
CA LEU A 26 -10.44 11.97 -18.00
C LEU A 26 -9.40 11.37 -18.95
N ALA A 27 -9.64 10.15 -19.44
CA ALA A 27 -8.77 9.50 -20.41
C ALA A 27 -8.72 10.27 -21.75
N GLY A 28 -9.87 10.73 -22.22
CA GLY A 28 -10.00 11.53 -23.45
C GLY A 28 -9.24 12.86 -23.45
N HIS A 29 -8.90 13.37 -22.27
CA HIS A 29 -8.04 14.56 -22.13
C HIS A 29 -6.62 14.34 -22.66
N TYR A 30 -6.12 13.11 -22.59
CA TYR A 30 -4.76 12.76 -23.03
C TYR A 30 -4.68 12.29 -24.47
N GLY A 31 -5.80 11.81 -25.04
CA GLY A 31 -5.84 11.33 -26.42
C GLY A 31 -6.93 10.30 -26.66
N LYS A 32 -6.79 9.52 -27.71
CA LYS A 32 -7.82 8.58 -28.17
C LYS A 32 -7.40 7.09 -28.07
N ASN A 33 -6.18 6.81 -27.65
CA ASN A 33 -5.65 5.45 -27.57
C ASN A 33 -5.27 5.13 -26.11
N ALA A 34 -6.07 4.30 -25.44
CA ALA A 34 -5.85 3.91 -24.06
C ALA A 34 -5.33 2.47 -23.95
N LEU A 35 -4.38 2.22 -23.03
CA LEU A 35 -4.02 0.89 -22.58
C LEU A 35 -4.60 0.66 -21.19
N LEU A 36 -5.55 -0.27 -21.10
CA LEU A 36 -6.18 -0.65 -19.84
C LEU A 36 -5.41 -1.83 -19.22
N ILE A 37 -4.88 -1.66 -18.03
CA ILE A 37 -4.27 -2.74 -17.23
C ILE A 37 -5.26 -3.11 -16.12
N THR A 38 -5.70 -4.36 -16.09
CA THR A 38 -6.76 -4.80 -15.17
C THR A 38 -6.36 -6.06 -14.41
N GLY A 39 -7.10 -6.40 -13.34
CA GLY A 39 -7.03 -7.73 -12.75
C GLY A 39 -7.63 -8.79 -13.68
N ALA A 40 -7.38 -10.06 -13.37
CA ALA A 40 -7.73 -11.17 -14.26
C ALA A 40 -9.24 -11.28 -14.55
N ALA A 41 -10.11 -11.12 -13.53
CA ALA A 41 -11.53 -11.40 -13.72
C ALA A 41 -12.51 -10.48 -12.96
N SER A 42 -12.15 -9.91 -11.80
CA SER A 42 -13.08 -9.23 -10.89
C SER A 42 -13.83 -8.07 -11.55
N LEU A 43 -13.10 -7.16 -12.19
CA LEU A 43 -13.68 -6.02 -12.88
C LEU A 43 -14.63 -6.46 -14.01
N ARG A 44 -14.24 -7.43 -14.83
CA ARG A 44 -15.06 -7.91 -15.96
C ARG A 44 -16.37 -8.56 -15.54
N ARG A 45 -16.42 -9.12 -14.33
CA ARG A 45 -17.65 -9.67 -13.74
C ARG A 45 -18.48 -8.63 -13.01
N SER A 46 -17.92 -7.45 -12.81
CA SER A 46 -18.62 -6.33 -12.17
C SER A 46 -19.60 -5.68 -13.14
N PRO A 47 -20.77 -5.23 -12.68
CA PRO A 47 -21.71 -4.42 -13.50
C PRO A 47 -21.09 -3.10 -13.98
N ALA A 48 -19.98 -2.65 -13.39
CA ALA A 48 -19.27 -1.46 -13.82
C ALA A 48 -18.57 -1.62 -15.19
N TRP A 49 -18.22 -2.85 -15.59
CA TRP A 49 -17.46 -3.08 -16.82
C TRP A 49 -18.25 -2.69 -18.11
N PRO A 50 -19.51 -3.14 -18.35
CA PRO A 50 -20.26 -2.72 -19.52
C PRO A 50 -20.49 -1.22 -19.61
N ALA A 51 -20.70 -0.55 -18.47
CA ALA A 51 -20.87 0.89 -18.42
C ALA A 51 -19.57 1.62 -18.81
N LEU A 52 -18.43 1.13 -18.34
CA LEU A 52 -17.12 1.66 -18.73
C LEU A 52 -16.85 1.49 -20.23
N GLU A 53 -17.09 0.30 -20.80
CA GLU A 53 -16.92 0.05 -22.24
C GLU A 53 -17.78 0.99 -23.08
N SER A 54 -19.05 1.12 -22.71
CA SER A 54 -19.98 2.04 -23.39
C SER A 54 -19.52 3.50 -23.30
N GLY A 55 -19.02 3.92 -22.12
CA GLY A 55 -18.51 5.27 -21.92
C GLY A 55 -17.25 5.56 -22.75
N LEU A 56 -16.30 4.62 -22.81
CA LEU A 56 -15.10 4.74 -23.65
C LEU A 56 -15.46 4.83 -25.14
N HIS A 57 -16.40 3.99 -25.59
CA HIS A 57 -16.89 4.02 -26.96
C HIS A 57 -17.56 5.37 -27.29
N ALA A 58 -18.45 5.85 -26.42
CA ALA A 58 -19.13 7.13 -26.60
C ALA A 58 -18.17 8.32 -26.62
N ALA A 59 -17.06 8.23 -25.88
CA ALA A 59 -15.98 9.23 -25.88
C ALA A 59 -15.05 9.12 -27.11
N GLY A 60 -15.25 8.12 -27.99
CA GLY A 60 -14.41 7.84 -29.15
C GLY A 60 -12.99 7.42 -28.77
N ILE A 61 -12.84 6.69 -27.67
CA ILE A 61 -11.54 6.19 -27.19
C ILE A 61 -11.40 4.75 -27.65
N ALA A 62 -10.37 4.49 -28.46
CA ALA A 62 -9.90 3.15 -28.76
C ALA A 62 -9.09 2.62 -27.58
N TRP A 63 -9.31 1.38 -27.17
CA TRP A 63 -8.58 0.82 -26.06
C TRP A 63 -8.13 -0.62 -26.32
N GLN A 64 -7.02 -0.97 -25.70
CA GLN A 64 -6.49 -2.31 -25.63
C GLN A 64 -6.36 -2.69 -24.16
N ARG A 65 -6.37 -3.98 -23.84
CA ARG A 65 -6.39 -4.44 -22.44
C ARG A 65 -5.38 -5.56 -22.22
N GLU A 66 -4.63 -5.41 -21.15
CA GLU A 66 -3.81 -6.47 -20.57
C GLU A 66 -4.29 -6.80 -19.15
N SER A 67 -4.02 -8.02 -18.69
CA SER A 67 -4.41 -8.45 -17.37
C SER A 67 -3.21 -8.90 -16.55
N ILE A 68 -3.20 -8.47 -15.28
CA ILE A 68 -2.20 -8.88 -14.29
C ILE A 68 -2.84 -9.88 -13.34
N SER A 69 -2.13 -10.97 -13.09
CA SER A 69 -2.51 -12.00 -12.11
C SER A 69 -1.40 -12.18 -11.09
N GLY A 70 -1.71 -12.03 -9.81
CA GLY A 70 -0.74 -12.08 -8.72
C GLY A 70 0.14 -10.82 -8.65
N GLU A 71 1.27 -10.94 -7.98
CA GLU A 71 2.27 -9.89 -7.87
C GLU A 71 2.96 -9.65 -9.24
N PRO A 72 3.13 -8.40 -9.69
CA PRO A 72 3.74 -8.13 -10.99
C PRO A 72 5.23 -8.43 -10.98
N SER A 73 5.70 -9.18 -11.96
CA SER A 73 7.14 -9.44 -12.15
C SER A 73 7.77 -8.45 -13.14
N PRO A 74 9.07 -8.20 -13.03
CA PRO A 74 9.81 -7.42 -14.04
C PRO A 74 9.61 -7.94 -15.46
N GLN A 75 9.60 -9.27 -15.64
CA GLN A 75 9.44 -9.92 -16.93
C GLN A 75 8.08 -9.61 -17.55
N THR A 76 7.01 -9.64 -16.74
CA THR A 76 5.64 -9.31 -17.17
C THR A 76 5.55 -7.85 -17.61
N VAL A 77 6.10 -6.93 -16.82
CA VAL A 77 6.09 -5.50 -17.11
C VAL A 77 6.85 -5.20 -18.40
N ASP A 78 8.07 -5.72 -18.55
CA ASP A 78 8.89 -5.54 -19.75
C ASP A 78 8.26 -6.13 -21.01
N ALA A 79 7.62 -7.31 -20.88
CA ALA A 79 6.93 -7.95 -22.01
C ALA A 79 5.78 -7.09 -22.53
N ILE A 80 4.94 -6.56 -21.62
CA ILE A 80 3.81 -5.69 -21.98
C ILE A 80 4.35 -4.37 -22.55
N ALA A 81 5.30 -3.71 -21.87
CA ALA A 81 5.87 -2.45 -22.36
C ALA A 81 6.43 -2.59 -23.77
N ARG A 82 7.15 -3.69 -24.06
CA ARG A 82 7.69 -3.99 -25.39
C ARG A 82 6.63 -4.23 -26.44
N ALA A 83 5.53 -4.94 -26.09
CA ALA A 83 4.44 -5.24 -27.01
C ALA A 83 3.64 -3.98 -27.42
N TYR A 84 3.65 -2.94 -26.59
CA TYR A 84 2.86 -1.72 -26.81
C TYR A 84 3.68 -0.48 -27.15
N ARG A 85 5.01 -0.53 -27.10
CA ARG A 85 5.90 0.62 -27.34
C ARG A 85 5.64 1.32 -28.66
N ASP A 86 5.40 0.56 -29.71
CA ASP A 86 5.19 1.10 -31.08
C ASP A 86 3.71 1.36 -31.41
N ARG A 87 2.79 1.21 -30.42
CA ARG A 87 1.34 1.30 -30.66
C ARG A 87 0.72 2.66 -30.33
N HIS A 88 1.49 3.69 -30.17
CA HIS A 88 1.01 5.06 -29.90
C HIS A 88 -0.06 5.10 -28.80
N ILE A 89 0.33 4.76 -27.57
CA ILE A 89 -0.54 4.84 -26.39
C ILE A 89 -0.49 6.26 -25.82
N ASP A 90 -1.67 6.90 -25.69
CA ASP A 90 -1.82 8.26 -25.17
C ASP A 90 -1.94 8.27 -23.64
N VAL A 91 -2.59 7.23 -23.07
CA VAL A 91 -2.84 7.10 -21.65
C VAL A 91 -2.84 5.63 -21.22
N VAL A 92 -2.25 5.35 -20.07
CA VAL A 92 -2.39 4.05 -19.38
C VAL A 92 -3.41 4.21 -18.25
N VAL A 93 -4.33 3.26 -18.14
CA VAL A 93 -5.33 3.22 -17.06
C VAL A 93 -5.18 1.90 -16.31
N GLY A 94 -4.81 1.97 -15.04
CA GLY A 94 -4.78 0.80 -14.15
C GLY A 94 -6.08 0.70 -13.37
N ILE A 95 -6.83 -0.41 -13.51
CA ILE A 95 -8.08 -0.64 -12.78
C ILE A 95 -7.95 -1.95 -12.01
N GLY A 96 -7.66 -1.88 -10.71
CA GLY A 96 -7.39 -3.08 -9.92
C GLY A 96 -6.84 -2.80 -8.53
N GLY A 97 -6.39 -3.84 -7.85
CA GLY A 97 -5.66 -3.73 -6.59
C GLY A 97 -4.22 -3.24 -6.79
N GLY A 98 -3.47 -3.14 -5.71
CA GLY A 98 -2.09 -2.63 -5.70
C GLY A 98 -1.19 -3.25 -6.77
N SER A 99 -1.22 -4.58 -6.94
CA SER A 99 -0.43 -5.28 -7.96
C SER A 99 -0.74 -4.83 -9.40
N VAL A 100 -2.01 -4.53 -9.69
CA VAL A 100 -2.42 -4.01 -11.00
C VAL A 100 -1.95 -2.57 -11.19
N LEU A 101 -2.12 -1.74 -10.15
CA LEU A 101 -1.70 -0.33 -10.20
C LEU A 101 -0.19 -0.19 -10.34
N ASP A 102 0.57 -1.01 -9.64
CA ASP A 102 2.03 -1.03 -9.72
C ASP A 102 2.52 -1.49 -11.10
N ALA A 103 1.92 -2.55 -11.65
CA ALA A 103 2.22 -2.97 -13.02
C ALA A 103 1.90 -1.88 -14.04
N ALA A 104 0.70 -1.26 -13.96
CA ALA A 104 0.27 -0.21 -14.86
C ALA A 104 1.19 1.03 -14.80
N LYS A 105 1.59 1.40 -13.59
CA LYS A 105 2.53 2.49 -13.32
C LYS A 105 3.90 2.24 -13.96
N ALA A 106 4.46 1.03 -13.73
CA ALA A 106 5.73 0.63 -14.33
C ALA A 106 5.65 0.57 -15.86
N ILE A 107 4.57 0.00 -16.42
CA ILE A 107 4.33 -0.04 -17.87
C ILE A 107 4.26 1.39 -18.44
N ALA A 108 3.49 2.28 -17.82
CA ALA A 108 3.40 3.69 -18.23
C ALA A 108 4.79 4.36 -18.28
N GLY A 109 5.64 4.06 -17.30
CA GLY A 109 7.03 4.51 -17.26
C GLY A 109 7.89 3.98 -18.41
N LEU A 110 7.64 2.75 -18.88
CA LEU A 110 8.50 2.08 -19.84
C LEU A 110 8.06 2.20 -21.30
N LEU A 111 6.84 2.64 -21.58
CA LEU A 111 6.32 2.69 -22.97
C LEU A 111 7.11 3.61 -23.90
N ARG A 112 7.81 4.60 -23.36
CA ARG A 112 8.58 5.61 -24.15
C ARG A 112 10.10 5.52 -23.95
N VAL A 113 10.58 4.47 -23.26
CA VAL A 113 12.00 4.19 -23.07
C VAL A 113 12.34 2.76 -23.53
N THR A 114 13.59 2.48 -23.86
CA THR A 114 14.01 1.17 -24.40
C THR A 114 14.54 0.22 -23.33
N ASP A 115 14.88 0.77 -22.16
CA ASP A 115 15.48 0.03 -21.06
C ASP A 115 14.50 -0.99 -20.43
N SER A 116 15.04 -1.93 -19.69
CA SER A 116 14.28 -2.84 -18.86
C SER A 116 13.89 -2.17 -17.53
N VAL A 117 12.77 -2.58 -16.94
CA VAL A 117 12.45 -2.14 -15.57
C VAL A 117 13.52 -2.54 -14.57
N MET A 118 14.26 -3.61 -14.82
CA MET A 118 15.39 -4.07 -13.99
C MET A 118 16.49 -3.01 -13.85
N ASP A 119 16.63 -2.14 -14.84
CA ASP A 119 17.65 -1.08 -14.81
C ASP A 119 17.31 0.04 -13.80
N TYR A 120 16.06 0.11 -13.34
CA TYR A 120 15.55 1.16 -12.46
C TYR A 120 15.16 0.67 -11.07
N LEU A 121 15.21 -0.66 -10.79
CA LEU A 121 14.79 -1.21 -9.50
C LEU A 121 15.79 -0.90 -8.39
N GLU A 122 15.30 -0.40 -7.25
CA GLU A 122 16.12 -0.11 -6.06
C GLU A 122 16.81 -1.37 -5.52
N GLY A 123 18.13 -1.31 -5.38
CA GLY A 123 18.93 -2.41 -4.86
C GLY A 123 19.02 -3.63 -5.77
N VAL A 124 18.67 -3.47 -7.06
CA VAL A 124 18.73 -4.53 -8.08
C VAL A 124 19.29 -3.94 -9.37
N GLY A 125 20.28 -4.58 -9.95
CA GLY A 125 20.90 -4.10 -11.20
C GLY A 125 21.60 -2.75 -11.05
N PRO A 126 21.66 -1.94 -12.14
CA PRO A 126 22.45 -0.72 -12.17
C PRO A 126 21.81 0.49 -11.47
N GLU A 127 20.56 0.42 -11.06
CA GLU A 127 19.80 1.53 -10.44
C GLU A 127 19.89 2.85 -11.21
N LEU A 128 19.67 2.81 -12.52
CA LEU A 128 19.75 4.00 -13.37
C LEU A 128 18.73 5.07 -12.95
N PRO A 129 19.08 6.35 -13.02
CA PRO A 129 18.12 7.42 -12.79
C PRO A 129 17.09 7.45 -13.93
N TYR A 130 15.82 7.23 -13.61
CA TYR A 130 14.75 7.33 -14.59
C TYR A 130 14.49 8.79 -14.97
N ARG A 131 14.63 9.11 -16.25
CA ARG A 131 14.46 10.47 -16.80
C ARG A 131 13.15 10.65 -17.58
N GLY A 132 12.40 9.58 -17.80
CA GLY A 132 11.19 9.62 -18.62
C GLY A 132 11.48 9.73 -20.11
N PRO A 133 10.49 10.14 -20.92
CA PRO A 133 9.14 10.50 -20.48
C PRO A 133 8.29 9.26 -20.13
N ALA A 134 7.38 9.40 -19.16
CA ALA A 134 6.32 8.43 -18.92
C ALA A 134 5.08 8.76 -19.76
N VAL A 135 4.28 7.75 -20.08
CA VAL A 135 2.91 7.96 -20.58
C VAL A 135 2.02 8.38 -19.40
N PRO A 136 1.09 9.35 -19.58
CA PRO A 136 0.14 9.70 -18.54
C PRO A 136 -0.56 8.48 -17.96
N PHE A 137 -0.68 8.41 -16.62
CA PHE A 137 -1.27 7.28 -15.91
C PHE A 137 -2.46 7.70 -15.06
N ILE A 138 -3.59 6.97 -15.18
CA ILE A 138 -4.77 7.12 -14.34
C ILE A 138 -4.90 5.86 -13.49
N ALA A 139 -4.93 6.03 -12.18
CA ALA A 139 -5.06 4.93 -11.22
C ALA A 139 -6.49 4.83 -10.71
N VAL A 140 -7.09 3.63 -10.81
CA VAL A 140 -8.45 3.32 -10.34
C VAL A 140 -8.37 2.10 -9.41
N PRO A 141 -8.25 2.31 -8.10
CA PRO A 141 -8.14 1.22 -7.13
C PRO A 141 -9.47 0.45 -7.01
N THR A 142 -9.38 -0.87 -6.89
CA THR A 142 -10.53 -1.76 -6.60
C THR A 142 -10.37 -2.51 -5.29
N THR A 143 -9.37 -2.17 -4.49
CA THR A 143 -9.12 -2.63 -3.12
C THR A 143 -8.75 -1.44 -2.24
N ALA A 144 -8.88 -1.57 -0.93
CA ALA A 144 -8.62 -0.50 0.02
C ALA A 144 -7.46 -0.87 0.96
N GLY A 145 -6.23 -0.82 0.45
CA GLY A 145 -5.03 -1.21 1.20
C GLY A 145 -3.83 -0.35 0.87
N THR A 146 -3.16 -0.65 -0.22
CA THR A 146 -1.81 -0.18 -0.53
C THR A 146 -1.66 1.33 -0.78
N GLY A 147 -2.74 2.03 -1.16
CA GLY A 147 -2.67 3.44 -1.54
C GLY A 147 -1.77 3.72 -2.77
N SER A 148 -1.51 2.70 -3.61
CA SER A 148 -0.62 2.83 -4.77
C SER A 148 -1.08 3.92 -5.74
N GLU A 149 -2.37 4.25 -5.77
CA GLU A 149 -2.93 5.33 -6.57
C GLU A 149 -2.39 6.72 -6.21
N ALA A 150 -1.78 6.87 -5.03
CA ALA A 150 -1.23 8.15 -4.56
C ALA A 150 0.30 8.20 -4.51
N THR A 151 0.98 7.12 -4.95
CA THR A 151 2.44 6.99 -4.81
C THR A 151 3.19 7.07 -6.13
N LYS A 152 4.49 7.33 -6.04
CA LYS A 152 5.45 7.25 -7.16
C LYS A 152 6.14 5.90 -7.30
N ASN A 153 5.74 4.90 -6.50
CA ASN A 153 6.37 3.59 -6.43
C ASN A 153 5.60 2.59 -7.28
N ALA A 154 6.31 1.78 -8.04
CA ALA A 154 5.82 0.56 -8.65
C ALA A 154 6.59 -0.62 -8.06
N VAL A 155 5.93 -1.42 -7.22
CA VAL A 155 6.57 -2.55 -6.53
C VAL A 155 6.47 -3.79 -7.40
N LEU A 156 7.62 -4.39 -7.70
CA LEU A 156 7.74 -5.61 -8.51
C LEU A 156 8.35 -6.72 -7.69
N SER A 157 7.95 -7.96 -7.97
CA SER A 157 8.36 -9.13 -7.22
C SER A 157 8.92 -10.22 -8.10
N VAL A 158 9.97 -10.87 -7.60
CA VAL A 158 10.42 -12.19 -8.06
C VAL A 158 10.39 -13.10 -6.84
N ALA A 159 9.58 -14.14 -6.89
CA ALA A 159 9.40 -15.05 -5.77
C ALA A 159 10.55 -16.07 -5.66
N GLY A 160 10.84 -16.52 -4.44
CA GLY A 160 11.81 -17.59 -4.14
C GLY A 160 12.89 -17.16 -3.17
N THR A 161 13.77 -18.10 -2.78
CA THR A 161 14.84 -17.88 -1.79
C THR A 161 15.88 -16.85 -2.22
N ALA A 162 16.08 -16.68 -3.51
CA ALA A 162 16.87 -15.62 -4.13
C ALA A 162 16.01 -14.49 -4.73
N GLY A 163 14.73 -14.48 -4.37
CA GLY A 163 13.75 -13.51 -4.84
C GLY A 163 13.91 -12.14 -4.22
N PHE A 164 13.16 -11.19 -4.74
CA PHE A 164 13.10 -9.84 -4.21
C PHE A 164 11.72 -9.21 -4.39
N LYS A 165 11.41 -8.22 -3.55
CA LYS A 165 10.28 -7.31 -3.72
C LYS A 165 10.83 -5.89 -3.63
N LYS A 166 10.91 -5.21 -4.79
CA LYS A 166 11.62 -3.94 -4.95
C LYS A 166 10.83 -2.94 -5.77
N SER A 167 11.14 -1.67 -5.60
CA SER A 167 10.43 -0.56 -6.22
C SER A 167 11.19 0.01 -7.41
N PHE A 168 10.48 0.21 -8.52
CA PHE A 168 10.79 1.24 -9.50
C PHE A 168 10.14 2.55 -9.01
N ARG A 169 10.96 3.56 -8.72
CA ARG A 169 10.50 4.80 -8.08
C ARG A 169 10.97 6.02 -8.84
N ALA A 170 10.01 6.84 -9.28
CA ALA A 170 10.30 8.12 -9.94
C ALA A 170 9.12 9.09 -9.84
N GLU A 171 9.38 10.41 -9.80
CA GLU A 171 8.33 11.45 -9.72
C GLU A 171 7.39 11.39 -10.94
N GLN A 172 7.90 10.98 -12.11
CA GLN A 172 7.14 10.80 -13.34
C GLN A 172 6.11 9.65 -13.29
N LEU A 173 6.24 8.76 -12.29
CA LEU A 173 5.32 7.64 -12.10
C LEU A 173 4.13 7.98 -11.20
N VAL A 174 4.11 9.16 -10.57
CA VAL A 174 2.91 9.62 -9.85
C VAL A 174 1.75 9.69 -10.83
N PRO A 175 0.59 9.06 -10.53
CA PRO A 175 -0.58 9.12 -11.40
C PRO A 175 -1.00 10.56 -11.66
N GLU A 176 -1.51 10.83 -12.85
CA GLU A 176 -2.16 12.13 -13.15
C GLU A 176 -3.48 12.24 -12.37
N TYR A 177 -4.21 11.13 -12.27
CA TYR A 177 -5.44 11.03 -11.48
C TYR A 177 -5.44 9.77 -10.62
N ALA A 178 -5.85 9.93 -9.36
CA ALA A 178 -6.36 8.87 -8.50
C ALA A 178 -7.88 8.94 -8.54
N LEU A 179 -8.51 8.03 -9.27
CA LEU A 179 -9.97 7.96 -9.40
C LEU A 179 -10.50 6.87 -8.47
N VAL A 180 -10.94 7.29 -7.29
CA VAL A 180 -11.32 6.40 -6.18
C VAL A 180 -12.84 6.28 -6.12
N ASP A 181 -13.36 5.14 -6.55
CA ASP A 181 -14.78 4.82 -6.52
C ASP A 181 -15.04 3.69 -5.52
N PRO A 182 -15.62 3.99 -4.33
CA PRO A 182 -15.91 2.97 -3.32
C PRO A 182 -16.83 1.84 -3.78
N ASP A 183 -17.63 2.04 -4.84
CA ASP A 183 -18.51 1.00 -5.35
C ASP A 183 -17.71 -0.15 -6.00
N LEU A 184 -16.50 0.11 -6.47
CA LEU A 184 -15.60 -0.92 -7.00
C LEU A 184 -15.10 -1.90 -5.93
N LEU A 185 -15.23 -1.54 -4.66
CA LEU A 185 -14.86 -2.39 -3.52
C LEU A 185 -15.96 -3.41 -3.14
N ALA A 186 -17.16 -3.30 -3.72
CA ALA A 186 -18.32 -4.10 -3.33
C ALA A 186 -18.11 -5.62 -3.47
N THR A 187 -17.19 -6.04 -4.32
CA THR A 187 -16.90 -7.47 -4.58
C THR A 187 -15.64 -7.97 -3.86
N CYS A 188 -15.02 -7.17 -2.99
CA CYS A 188 -13.86 -7.60 -2.22
C CYS A 188 -14.25 -8.74 -1.26
N PRO A 189 -13.55 -9.89 -1.31
CA PRO A 189 -13.80 -10.98 -0.37
C PRO A 189 -13.28 -10.63 1.03
N PRO A 190 -13.85 -11.21 2.10
CA PRO A 190 -13.48 -10.90 3.49
C PRO A 190 -11.98 -10.98 3.77
N ARG A 191 -11.29 -12.00 3.26
CA ARG A 191 -9.83 -12.14 3.42
C ARG A 191 -9.04 -10.95 2.86
N LEU A 192 -9.54 -10.34 1.77
CA LEU A 192 -8.88 -9.19 1.15
C LEU A 192 -9.22 -7.90 1.93
N ILE A 193 -10.47 -7.78 2.41
CA ILE A 193 -10.89 -6.68 3.29
C ILE A 193 -10.00 -6.65 4.54
N ALA A 194 -9.79 -7.80 5.19
CA ALA A 194 -8.95 -7.94 6.38
C ALA A 194 -7.49 -7.55 6.11
N ALA A 195 -6.88 -8.16 5.10
CA ALA A 195 -5.49 -7.94 4.76
C ALA A 195 -5.22 -6.49 4.33
N ASP A 196 -5.98 -6.00 3.35
CA ASP A 196 -5.78 -4.66 2.80
C ASP A 196 -6.16 -3.57 3.81
N GLY A 197 -7.23 -3.78 4.58
CA GLY A 197 -7.63 -2.82 5.61
C GLY A 197 -6.60 -2.67 6.72
N MET A 198 -5.99 -3.76 7.16
CA MET A 198 -4.90 -3.70 8.14
C MET A 198 -3.61 -3.16 7.53
N ASP A 199 -3.36 -3.36 6.23
CA ASP A 199 -2.27 -2.71 5.53
C ASP A 199 -2.41 -1.18 5.55
N ALA A 200 -3.58 -0.66 5.15
CA ALA A 200 -3.87 0.77 5.18
C ALA A 200 -3.72 1.36 6.59
N LEU A 201 -4.26 0.69 7.62
CA LEU A 201 -4.11 1.12 9.01
C LEU A 201 -2.64 1.13 9.45
N THR A 202 -1.89 0.08 9.11
CA THR A 202 -0.47 -0.02 9.44
C THR A 202 0.34 1.08 8.76
N GLN A 203 0.08 1.35 7.48
CA GLN A 203 0.73 2.44 6.75
C GLN A 203 0.47 3.81 7.41
N LEU A 204 -0.77 4.08 7.80
CA LEU A 204 -1.15 5.32 8.49
C LEU A 204 -0.45 5.45 9.85
N LEU A 205 -0.41 4.37 10.63
CA LEU A 205 0.26 4.34 11.93
C LEU A 205 1.77 4.55 11.78
N GLU A 206 2.42 3.78 10.89
CA GLU A 206 3.87 3.92 10.66
C GLU A 206 4.23 5.30 10.09
N SER A 207 3.41 5.85 9.20
CA SER A 207 3.58 7.21 8.68
C SER A 207 3.46 8.27 9.78
N TYR A 208 2.52 8.10 10.71
CA TYR A 208 2.29 9.04 11.81
C TYR A 208 3.46 9.08 12.79
N VAL A 209 4.08 7.94 13.08
CA VAL A 209 5.23 7.84 14.01
C VAL A 209 6.58 7.92 13.30
N SER A 210 6.63 8.00 11.98
CA SER A 210 7.87 8.09 11.19
C SER A 210 8.74 9.26 11.62
N ILE A 211 10.07 9.08 11.61
CA ILE A 211 11.03 10.18 11.81
C ILE A 211 10.92 11.31 10.76
N ARG A 212 10.21 11.05 9.65
CA ARG A 212 9.93 12.02 8.57
C ARG A 212 8.52 12.60 8.63
N SER A 213 7.75 12.25 9.65
CA SER A 213 6.40 12.81 9.81
C SER A 213 6.46 14.35 10.00
N ASN A 214 5.40 15.01 9.57
CA ASN A 214 5.28 16.46 9.65
C ASN A 214 3.80 16.85 9.89
N PRO A 215 3.49 18.10 10.24
CA PRO A 215 2.12 18.48 10.59
C PRO A 215 1.06 18.16 9.52
N VAL A 216 1.42 18.20 8.22
CA VAL A 216 0.49 17.86 7.13
C VAL A 216 0.23 16.37 7.11
N THR A 217 1.28 15.54 7.11
CA THR A 217 1.14 14.08 7.12
C THR A 217 0.51 13.57 8.40
N ASP A 218 0.78 14.21 9.54
CA ASP A 218 0.15 13.86 10.82
C ASP A 218 -1.37 14.07 10.77
N ALA A 219 -1.83 15.20 10.22
CA ALA A 219 -3.26 15.48 10.07
C ALA A 219 -3.95 14.48 9.12
N LEU A 220 -3.31 14.13 8.00
CA LEU A 220 -3.84 13.17 7.04
C LEU A 220 -3.86 11.75 7.62
N ALA A 221 -2.78 11.31 8.27
CA ALA A 221 -2.70 10.01 8.91
C ALA A 221 -3.74 9.87 10.02
N TRP A 222 -3.93 10.92 10.82
CA TRP A 222 -4.97 10.97 11.85
C TRP A 222 -6.37 10.77 11.28
N SER A 223 -6.71 11.52 10.22
CA SER A 223 -8.00 11.41 9.53
C SER A 223 -8.20 10.02 8.91
N GLY A 224 -7.15 9.45 8.31
CA GLY A 224 -7.18 8.10 7.74
C GLY A 224 -7.37 7.01 8.80
N MET A 225 -6.67 7.09 9.94
CA MET A 225 -6.85 6.16 11.06
C MET A 225 -8.25 6.23 11.66
N GLN A 226 -8.83 7.43 11.75
CA GLN A 226 -10.22 7.61 12.18
C GLN A 226 -11.19 6.91 11.23
N ALA A 227 -11.01 7.08 9.92
CA ALA A 227 -11.84 6.43 8.91
C ALA A 227 -11.70 4.90 8.95
N ALA A 228 -10.48 4.38 9.09
CA ALA A 228 -10.22 2.94 9.22
C ALA A 228 -10.88 2.35 10.47
N ARG A 229 -10.75 3.03 11.63
CA ARG A 229 -11.40 2.66 12.90
C ARG A 229 -12.92 2.49 12.74
N ASP A 230 -13.54 3.43 12.02
CA ASP A 230 -15.00 3.48 11.90
C ASP A 230 -15.54 2.55 10.81
N SER A 231 -14.67 2.03 9.93
CA SER A 231 -15.09 1.36 8.70
C SER A 231 -14.60 -0.09 8.55
N LEU A 232 -13.40 -0.44 9.01
CA LEU A 232 -12.79 -1.74 8.71
C LEU A 232 -13.61 -2.91 9.27
N LEU A 233 -13.82 -2.94 10.57
CA LEU A 233 -14.58 -4.02 11.19
C LEU A 233 -16.06 -4.01 10.77
N PRO A 234 -16.78 -2.87 10.69
CA PRO A 234 -18.12 -2.83 10.12
C PRO A 234 -18.20 -3.40 8.68
N TRP A 235 -17.22 -3.12 7.82
CA TRP A 235 -17.20 -3.68 6.48
C TRP A 235 -16.94 -5.19 6.49
N TYR A 236 -15.92 -5.64 7.21
CA TYR A 236 -15.56 -7.06 7.31
C TYR A 236 -16.69 -7.92 7.90
N GLU A 237 -17.32 -7.45 8.96
CA GLU A 237 -18.38 -8.15 9.69
C GLU A 237 -19.79 -7.93 9.09
N HIS A 238 -19.89 -7.24 7.96
CA HIS A 238 -21.16 -6.89 7.31
C HIS A 238 -22.17 -6.19 8.24
N ARG A 239 -21.68 -5.28 9.11
CA ARG A 239 -22.51 -4.50 10.05
C ARG A 239 -22.72 -3.07 9.54
N GLY A 240 -23.92 -2.54 9.73
CA GLY A 240 -24.27 -1.16 9.38
C GLY A 240 -24.31 -0.90 7.87
N ASP A 241 -24.10 0.35 7.50
CA ASP A 241 -24.09 0.78 6.09
C ASP A 241 -22.79 0.38 5.38
N GLN A 242 -22.91 -0.59 4.50
CA GLN A 242 -21.75 -1.12 3.76
C GLN A 242 -21.21 -0.11 2.74
N GLY A 243 -22.03 0.80 2.23
CA GLY A 243 -21.59 1.89 1.34
C GLY A 243 -20.67 2.86 2.08
N GLN A 244 -21.08 3.29 3.28
CA GLN A 244 -20.28 4.14 4.15
C GLN A 244 -18.97 3.44 4.57
N ALA A 245 -19.05 2.16 4.96
CA ALA A 245 -17.87 1.39 5.37
C ALA A 245 -16.85 1.26 4.24
N ARG A 246 -17.29 0.94 3.00
CA ARG A 246 -16.40 0.93 1.83
C ARG A 246 -15.80 2.31 1.54
N SER A 247 -16.63 3.36 1.61
CA SER A 247 -16.16 4.73 1.40
C SER A 247 -15.10 5.14 2.42
N GLY A 248 -15.32 4.83 3.69
CA GLY A 248 -14.35 5.10 4.75
C GLY A 248 -13.04 4.35 4.56
N MET A 249 -13.08 3.07 4.17
CA MET A 249 -11.86 2.30 3.90
C MET A 249 -11.14 2.75 2.63
N ALA A 250 -11.88 3.10 1.55
CA ALA A 250 -11.28 3.69 0.35
C ALA A 250 -10.55 5.01 0.67
N TYR A 251 -11.14 5.85 1.52
CA TYR A 251 -10.53 7.09 1.99
C TYR A 251 -9.29 6.82 2.86
N ALA A 252 -9.35 5.87 3.79
CA ALA A 252 -8.20 5.50 4.62
C ALA A 252 -7.03 4.99 3.77
N ALA A 253 -7.29 4.12 2.79
CA ALA A 253 -6.28 3.61 1.86
C ALA A 253 -5.66 4.71 0.99
N LEU A 254 -6.47 5.62 0.45
CA LEU A 254 -5.96 6.78 -0.30
C LEU A 254 -5.02 7.62 0.57
N LEU A 255 -5.43 7.96 1.80
CA LEU A 255 -4.60 8.75 2.71
C LEU A 255 -3.36 8.00 3.15
N SER A 256 -3.41 6.67 3.30
CA SER A 256 -2.24 5.86 3.62
C SER A 256 -1.16 5.98 2.54
N GLY A 257 -1.56 5.93 1.27
CA GLY A 257 -0.66 6.15 0.13
C GLY A 257 -0.10 7.57 0.06
N VAL A 258 -0.93 8.59 0.32
CA VAL A 258 -0.48 9.98 0.40
C VAL A 258 0.58 10.14 1.50
N CYS A 259 0.34 9.62 2.70
CA CYS A 259 1.29 9.70 3.82
C CYS A 259 2.58 8.91 3.54
N LEU A 260 2.46 7.65 3.10
CA LEU A 260 3.60 6.81 2.71
C LEU A 260 4.54 7.50 1.72
N ALA A 261 3.99 8.17 0.71
CA ALA A 261 4.77 8.87 -0.31
C ALA A 261 5.64 10.00 0.25
N GLN A 262 5.27 10.56 1.41
CA GLN A 262 5.97 11.69 2.06
C GLN A 262 6.92 11.23 3.17
N THR A 263 6.47 10.29 4.02
CA THR A 263 7.15 9.96 5.27
C THR A 263 7.99 8.69 5.23
N GLY A 264 7.77 7.81 4.24
CA GLY A 264 8.16 6.42 4.36
C GLY A 264 7.34 5.71 5.46
N LEU A 265 7.72 4.50 5.80
CA LEU A 265 7.01 3.65 6.75
C LEU A 265 7.93 3.24 7.92
N GLY A 266 7.76 2.03 8.46
CA GLY A 266 8.49 1.56 9.63
C GLY A 266 8.88 0.09 9.57
N SER A 267 8.95 -0.53 10.75
CA SER A 267 9.45 -1.89 10.95
C SER A 267 8.56 -2.97 10.37
N VAL A 268 7.24 -2.78 10.35
CA VAL A 268 6.31 -3.73 9.72
C VAL A 268 6.58 -3.84 8.23
N HIS A 269 6.61 -2.70 7.54
CA HIS A 269 6.88 -2.69 6.10
C HIS A 269 8.34 -3.02 5.76
N GLY A 270 9.27 -2.77 6.68
CA GLY A 270 10.64 -3.27 6.59
C GLY A 270 10.69 -4.80 6.52
N LEU A 271 9.89 -5.47 7.34
CA LEU A 271 9.74 -6.92 7.37
C LEU A 271 8.86 -7.46 6.22
N ALA A 272 7.88 -6.70 5.76
CA ALA A 272 6.97 -7.15 4.70
C ALA A 272 7.68 -7.41 3.37
N SER A 273 8.79 -6.71 3.10
CA SER A 273 9.57 -6.91 1.87
C SER A 273 10.20 -8.31 1.81
N PRO A 274 11.07 -8.74 2.73
CA PRO A 274 11.65 -10.07 2.70
C PRO A 274 10.62 -11.19 2.92
N LEU A 275 9.63 -11.00 3.79
CA LEU A 275 8.59 -12.01 4.02
C LEU A 275 7.78 -12.27 2.74
N GLY A 276 7.37 -11.23 2.02
CA GLY A 276 6.62 -11.39 0.77
C GLY A 276 7.49 -11.83 -0.43
N ALA A 277 8.82 -11.70 -0.36
CA ALA A 277 9.74 -12.19 -1.38
C ALA A 277 10.04 -13.68 -1.19
N PHE A 278 10.28 -14.12 0.05
CA PHE A 278 10.76 -15.46 0.35
C PHE A 278 9.62 -16.47 0.60
N PHE A 279 8.45 -15.97 1.02
CA PHE A 279 7.30 -16.82 1.38
C PHE A 279 6.04 -16.38 0.64
N PRO A 280 5.09 -17.27 0.38
CA PRO A 280 3.85 -16.95 -0.33
C PRO A 280 2.83 -16.21 0.58
N ILE A 281 3.28 -15.19 1.32
CA ILE A 281 2.44 -14.44 2.25
C ILE A 281 1.91 -13.19 1.53
N PRO A 282 0.58 -12.99 1.45
CA PRO A 282 0.02 -11.75 0.95
C PRO A 282 0.49 -10.54 1.77
N HIS A 283 0.83 -9.44 1.10
CA HIS A 283 1.44 -8.27 1.73
C HIS A 283 0.64 -7.74 2.92
N GLY A 284 -0.65 -7.52 2.75
CA GLY A 284 -1.50 -7.00 3.82
C GLY A 284 -1.66 -7.98 5.00
N VAL A 285 -1.51 -9.31 4.77
CA VAL A 285 -1.46 -10.28 5.87
C VAL A 285 -0.19 -10.07 6.71
N VAL A 286 0.96 -9.86 6.06
CA VAL A 286 2.20 -9.54 6.80
C VAL A 286 2.00 -8.29 7.63
N CYS A 287 1.47 -7.21 7.04
CA CYS A 287 1.25 -5.95 7.72
C CYS A 287 0.33 -6.12 8.92
N GLY A 288 -0.84 -6.71 8.73
CA GLY A 288 -1.83 -6.87 9.79
C GLY A 288 -1.40 -7.84 10.89
N THR A 289 -0.67 -8.91 10.56
CA THR A 289 -0.22 -9.86 11.58
C THR A 289 0.93 -9.32 12.45
N LEU A 290 1.78 -8.44 11.91
CA LEU A 290 2.95 -7.92 12.62
C LEU A 290 2.72 -6.61 13.37
N VAL A 291 1.65 -5.85 13.05
CA VAL A 291 1.51 -4.45 13.52
C VAL A 291 1.50 -4.33 15.05
N ALA A 292 0.83 -5.22 15.77
CA ALA A 292 0.79 -5.20 17.23
C ALA A 292 2.17 -5.48 17.84
N ALA A 293 2.85 -6.54 17.38
CA ALA A 293 4.18 -6.94 17.86
C ALA A 293 5.23 -5.86 17.55
N ALA A 294 5.19 -5.27 16.36
CA ALA A 294 6.10 -4.21 15.96
C ALA A 294 5.86 -2.91 16.74
N THR A 295 4.60 -2.56 16.99
CA THR A 295 4.24 -1.40 17.82
C THR A 295 4.77 -1.56 19.23
N ARG A 296 4.54 -2.71 19.87
CA ARG A 296 5.06 -3.03 21.20
C ARG A 296 6.58 -2.92 21.23
N MET A 297 7.27 -3.56 20.28
CA MET A 297 8.73 -3.54 20.22
C MET A 297 9.29 -2.12 20.02
N ASN A 298 8.66 -1.29 19.19
CA ASN A 298 9.07 0.10 19.02
C ASN A 298 8.95 0.88 20.34
N ILE A 299 7.84 0.73 21.08
CA ILE A 299 7.64 1.38 22.37
C ILE A 299 8.69 0.90 23.37
N ASP A 300 8.88 -0.41 23.54
CA ASP A 300 9.86 -0.98 24.46
C ASP A 300 11.28 -0.51 24.15
N ALA A 301 11.65 -0.49 22.89
CA ALA A 301 12.96 -0.04 22.43
C ALA A 301 13.20 1.46 22.72
N MET A 302 12.18 2.31 22.54
CA MET A 302 12.26 3.74 22.88
C MET A 302 12.34 3.94 24.39
N LEU A 303 11.54 3.23 25.19
CA LEU A 303 11.61 3.29 26.65
C LEU A 303 12.98 2.86 27.20
N ALA A 304 13.64 1.92 26.53
CA ALA A 304 14.95 1.45 26.95
C ALA A 304 16.11 2.43 26.65
N ARG A 305 16.00 3.25 25.57
CA ARG A 305 17.17 4.03 25.09
C ARG A 305 16.88 5.40 24.47
N ASP A 306 15.62 5.82 24.39
CA ASP A 306 15.21 7.11 23.82
C ASP A 306 13.87 7.57 24.41
N THR A 307 13.84 7.76 25.73
CA THR A 307 12.62 8.03 26.52
C THR A 307 11.92 9.33 26.16
N ASP A 308 12.63 10.29 25.53
CA ASP A 308 12.11 11.57 25.07
C ASP A 308 11.63 11.54 23.63
N ASN A 309 11.62 10.36 22.99
CA ASN A 309 11.19 10.21 21.60
C ASN A 309 9.72 10.65 21.41
N PRO A 310 9.45 11.60 20.51
CA PRO A 310 8.09 12.11 20.30
C PRO A 310 7.09 11.07 19.79
N ALA A 311 7.56 9.93 19.25
CA ALA A 311 6.70 8.87 18.82
C ALA A 311 6.00 8.16 19.98
N LEU A 312 6.56 8.21 21.20
CA LEU A 312 5.89 7.69 22.40
C LEU A 312 4.56 8.42 22.67
N ASP A 313 4.54 9.74 22.59
CA ASP A 313 3.31 10.53 22.72
C ASP A 313 2.35 10.28 21.56
N LYS A 314 2.89 10.10 20.34
CA LYS A 314 2.06 9.80 19.19
C LYS A 314 1.36 8.44 19.31
N TYR A 315 2.03 7.40 19.81
CA TYR A 315 1.40 6.10 20.08
C TYR A 315 0.30 6.21 21.15
N ALA A 316 0.52 6.99 22.21
CA ALA A 316 -0.53 7.22 23.22
C ALA A 316 -1.76 7.91 22.63
N ARG A 317 -1.57 8.95 21.82
CA ARG A 317 -2.67 9.62 21.09
C ARG A 317 -3.40 8.69 20.11
N VAL A 318 -2.69 7.81 19.41
CA VAL A 318 -3.32 6.81 18.54
C VAL A 318 -4.18 5.84 19.36
N ALA A 319 -3.73 5.45 20.56
CA ALA A 319 -4.55 4.66 21.48
C ALA A 319 -5.87 5.35 21.81
N GLU A 320 -5.82 6.64 22.18
CA GLU A 320 -7.02 7.43 22.48
C GLU A 320 -7.98 7.50 21.28
N LEU A 321 -7.41 7.74 20.09
CA LEU A 321 -8.19 7.75 18.86
C LEU A 321 -8.88 6.41 18.60
N LEU A 322 -8.12 5.32 18.57
CA LEU A 322 -8.64 4.02 18.16
C LEU A 322 -9.55 3.39 19.23
N CYS A 323 -9.24 3.56 20.52
CA CYS A 323 -10.05 3.07 21.63
C CYS A 323 -11.23 3.99 21.98
N ARG A 324 -11.31 5.20 21.40
CA ARG A 324 -12.36 6.22 21.66
C ARG A 324 -12.47 6.60 23.15
N ARG A 325 -11.35 6.68 23.85
CA ARG A 325 -11.28 7.10 25.25
C ARG A 325 -9.93 7.70 25.60
N GLU A 326 -9.89 8.53 26.61
CA GLU A 326 -8.68 9.01 27.24
C GLU A 326 -8.09 7.98 28.21
N PHE A 327 -6.82 8.08 28.50
CA PHE A 327 -6.12 7.22 29.45
C PHE A 327 -5.44 8.08 30.53
N ALA A 328 -5.34 7.57 31.74
CA ALA A 328 -4.72 8.29 32.86
C ALA A 328 -3.20 8.40 32.70
N THR A 329 -2.56 7.42 32.06
CA THR A 329 -1.11 7.44 31.78
C THR A 329 -0.81 6.96 30.37
N ARG A 330 0.38 7.28 29.86
CA ARG A 330 0.83 6.82 28.53
C ARG A 330 0.98 5.30 28.47
N GLU A 331 1.45 4.69 29.58
CA GLU A 331 1.62 3.24 29.70
C GLU A 331 0.29 2.51 29.48
N GLN A 332 -0.79 2.99 30.11
CA GLN A 332 -2.13 2.44 29.89
C GLN A 332 -2.60 2.63 28.43
N ALA A 333 -2.26 3.76 27.82
CA ALA A 333 -2.59 4.00 26.41
C ALA A 333 -1.83 3.04 25.49
N TRP A 334 -0.53 2.82 25.71
CA TRP A 334 0.28 1.89 24.91
C TRP A 334 -0.18 0.44 25.03
N GLU A 335 -0.49 0.00 26.24
CA GLU A 335 -1.04 -1.35 26.48
C GLU A 335 -2.40 -1.52 25.79
N ALA A 336 -3.28 -0.52 25.87
CA ALA A 336 -4.57 -0.54 25.20
C ALA A 336 -4.43 -0.54 23.67
N LEU A 337 -3.47 0.21 23.10
CA LEU A 337 -3.21 0.23 21.66
C LEU A 337 -2.78 -1.15 21.17
N THR A 338 -1.76 -1.73 21.79
CA THR A 338 -1.24 -3.04 21.37
C THR A 338 -2.28 -4.14 21.56
N GLY A 339 -3.06 -4.10 22.64
CA GLY A 339 -4.17 -5.03 22.86
C GLY A 339 -5.28 -4.88 21.81
N LEU A 340 -5.63 -3.65 21.43
CA LEU A 340 -6.61 -3.41 20.37
C LEU A 340 -6.14 -3.92 19.00
N LEU A 341 -4.87 -3.72 18.66
CA LEU A 341 -4.30 -4.22 17.40
C LEU A 341 -4.26 -5.75 17.36
N ASP A 342 -3.96 -6.40 18.49
CA ASP A 342 -4.06 -7.86 18.62
C ASP A 342 -5.52 -8.34 18.48
N ASP A 343 -6.50 -7.66 19.11
CA ASP A 343 -7.93 -7.97 18.96
C ASP A 343 -8.37 -7.86 17.49
N TRP A 344 -7.98 -6.80 16.80
CA TRP A 344 -8.32 -6.64 15.38
C TRP A 344 -7.69 -7.73 14.51
N THR A 345 -6.43 -8.09 14.77
CA THR A 345 -5.75 -9.19 14.06
C THR A 345 -6.52 -10.51 14.22
N GLN A 346 -7.02 -10.79 15.44
CA GLN A 346 -7.82 -11.99 15.72
C GLN A 346 -9.22 -11.92 15.08
N ARG A 347 -9.94 -10.82 15.24
CA ARG A 347 -11.29 -10.64 14.67
C ARG A 347 -11.32 -10.68 13.16
N LEU A 348 -10.26 -10.23 12.52
CA LEU A 348 -10.09 -10.26 11.07
C LEU A 348 -9.54 -11.60 10.57
N ASP A 349 -9.36 -12.59 11.47
CA ASP A 349 -8.87 -13.93 11.16
C ASP A 349 -7.56 -13.93 10.34
N LEU A 350 -6.62 -13.03 10.72
CA LEU A 350 -5.34 -12.93 10.03
C LEU A 350 -4.37 -14.03 10.49
N PRO A 351 -3.88 -14.88 9.56
CA PRO A 351 -3.00 -15.99 9.88
C PRO A 351 -1.66 -15.54 10.49
N THR A 352 -1.05 -16.42 11.25
CA THR A 352 0.32 -16.30 11.75
C THR A 352 1.34 -16.64 10.66
N LEU A 353 2.61 -16.28 10.86
CA LEU A 353 3.67 -16.48 9.86
C LEU A 353 3.97 -17.95 9.58
N ASP A 354 3.87 -18.82 10.58
CA ASP A 354 4.09 -20.27 10.45
C ASP A 354 3.05 -20.96 9.57
N HIS A 355 1.84 -20.40 9.44
CA HIS A 355 0.84 -20.84 8.46
C HIS A 355 1.39 -20.83 7.02
N TYR A 356 2.30 -19.93 6.71
CA TYR A 356 2.94 -19.80 5.40
C TYR A 356 4.32 -20.46 5.32
N GLY A 357 4.68 -21.25 6.32
CA GLY A 357 5.92 -22.02 6.33
C GLY A 357 7.14 -21.31 6.92
N VAL A 358 6.99 -20.09 7.46
CA VAL A 358 8.08 -19.40 8.17
C VAL A 358 8.45 -20.20 9.43
N ARG A 359 9.73 -20.35 9.71
CA ARG A 359 10.28 -21.06 10.88
C ARG A 359 11.38 -20.21 11.54
N ALA A 360 11.72 -20.50 12.78
CA ALA A 360 12.79 -19.81 13.50
C ALA A 360 14.13 -19.82 12.76
N ALA A 361 14.43 -20.88 12.02
CA ALA A 361 15.63 -20.98 11.19
C ALA A 361 15.71 -19.90 10.08
N ASP A 362 14.57 -19.33 9.68
CA ASP A 362 14.48 -18.31 8.62
C ASP A 362 14.72 -16.89 9.17
N PHE A 363 14.60 -16.69 10.49
CA PHE A 363 14.61 -15.34 11.09
C PHE A 363 15.87 -14.56 10.76
N ALA A 364 17.05 -15.18 10.90
CA ALA A 364 18.31 -14.51 10.60
C ALA A 364 18.37 -14.01 9.15
N HIS A 365 17.86 -14.81 8.20
CA HIS A 365 17.79 -14.43 6.78
C HIS A 365 16.79 -13.29 6.54
N ILE A 366 15.60 -13.36 7.15
CA ILE A 366 14.58 -12.30 7.05
C ILE A 366 15.12 -10.99 7.62
N VAL A 367 15.74 -11.02 8.82
CA VAL A 367 16.31 -9.85 9.50
C VAL A 367 17.39 -9.19 8.65
N ALA A 368 18.30 -9.96 8.07
CA ALA A 368 19.37 -9.45 7.23
C ALA A 368 18.84 -8.66 6.00
N HIS A 369 17.64 -8.99 5.51
CA HIS A 369 17.02 -8.35 4.34
C HIS A 369 15.94 -7.31 4.69
N SER A 370 15.66 -7.08 5.99
CA SER A 370 14.59 -6.16 6.45
C SER A 370 15.00 -4.68 6.46
N ARG A 371 16.30 -4.36 6.35
CA ARG A 371 16.89 -3.02 6.51
C ARG A 371 16.69 -2.09 5.29
N GLY A 372 15.56 -2.25 4.57
CA GLY A 372 15.20 -1.45 3.42
C GLY A 372 14.78 0.00 3.75
N SER A 373 14.22 0.69 2.74
CA SER A 373 13.82 2.10 2.85
C SER A 373 12.78 2.35 3.97
N SER A 374 11.84 1.43 4.16
CA SER A 374 10.81 1.55 5.22
C SER A 374 11.40 1.46 6.63
N MET A 375 12.31 0.51 6.88
CA MET A 375 12.94 0.37 8.19
C MET A 375 13.75 1.62 8.59
N LYS A 376 14.32 2.34 7.63
CA LYS A 376 15.11 3.55 7.86
C LYS A 376 14.29 4.74 8.35
N THR A 377 12.97 4.69 8.24
CA THR A 377 12.06 5.76 8.70
C THR A 377 11.29 5.38 9.96
N ASN A 378 11.59 4.20 10.54
CA ASN A 378 11.04 3.76 11.82
C ASN A 378 11.43 4.75 12.94
N PRO A 379 10.57 4.99 13.95
CA PRO A 379 10.85 5.97 15.01
C PRO A 379 12.09 5.64 15.85
N VAL A 380 12.50 4.40 15.88
CA VAL A 380 13.70 3.94 16.60
C VAL A 380 14.45 2.90 15.77
N VAL A 381 15.77 2.89 15.84
CA VAL A 381 16.57 1.84 15.20
C VAL A 381 16.50 0.57 16.04
N LEU A 382 15.87 -0.46 15.46
CA LEU A 382 15.76 -1.77 16.10
C LEU A 382 17.03 -2.62 15.88
N THR A 383 17.46 -3.34 16.90
CA THR A 383 18.50 -4.36 16.82
C THR A 383 17.99 -5.60 16.08
N ASP A 384 18.90 -6.48 15.64
CA ASP A 384 18.50 -7.74 14.98
C ASP A 384 17.76 -8.67 15.94
N ALA A 385 18.09 -8.64 17.24
CA ALA A 385 17.38 -9.40 18.28
C ALA A 385 15.94 -8.90 18.45
N GLU A 386 15.72 -7.58 18.48
CA GLU A 386 14.38 -6.98 18.58
C GLU A 386 13.53 -7.30 17.34
N ILE A 387 14.10 -7.25 16.16
CA ILE A 387 13.41 -7.63 14.91
C ILE A 387 13.07 -9.13 14.94
N SER A 388 13.97 -9.98 15.40
CA SER A 388 13.71 -11.42 15.58
C SER A 388 12.58 -11.67 16.58
N THR A 389 12.50 -10.89 17.67
CA THR A 389 11.42 -10.99 18.66
C THR A 389 10.05 -10.64 18.05
N ILE A 390 9.97 -9.63 17.15
CA ILE A 390 8.73 -9.32 16.42
C ILE A 390 8.26 -10.56 15.65
N LEU A 391 9.17 -11.22 14.91
CA LEU A 391 8.84 -12.41 14.13
C LEU A 391 8.38 -13.56 15.04
N GLN A 392 9.08 -13.79 16.14
CA GLN A 392 8.78 -14.86 17.10
C GLN A 392 7.39 -14.74 17.71
N GLN A 393 6.93 -13.51 18.03
CA GLN A 393 5.59 -13.28 18.58
C GLN A 393 4.47 -13.71 17.63
N ARG A 394 4.75 -13.81 16.34
CA ARG A 394 3.78 -14.20 15.30
C ARG A 394 4.15 -15.51 14.59
N CYS A 395 5.01 -16.31 15.20
CA CYS A 395 5.41 -17.64 14.73
C CYS A 395 5.42 -18.62 15.93
N PRO A 396 4.25 -18.95 16.50
CA PRO A 396 4.13 -19.68 17.78
C PRO A 396 4.59 -21.14 17.73
N CYS A 397 4.70 -21.74 16.55
CA CYS A 397 5.09 -23.15 16.38
C CYS A 397 6.60 -23.37 16.21
N THR A 398 7.42 -22.38 16.59
CA THR A 398 8.90 -22.45 16.48
C THR A 398 9.57 -22.75 17.79
#